data_6609fd6a7800ed8d58466140a2abb548
#
_entry.id   6609fd6a7800ed8d58466140a2abb548
#
_cell.length_a   1.000
_cell.length_b   1.000
_cell.length_c   1.000
_cell.angle_alpha   90.00
_cell.angle_beta   90.00
_cell.angle_gamma   90.00
#
_symmetry.space_group_name_H-M   'P 1'
#
loop_
_entity.id
_entity.type
_entity.pdbx_description
1 polymer ?
#
loop_
_entity_poly.entity_id
_entity_poly.type
_entity_poly.pdbx_seq_one_letter_code
_entity_poly.pdbx_strand_id
1 'polypeptide(L)'
;MSLTGDAASPCAYMLTLMDAAALTYNAKRSSGRSYRALACDAGVAASTITRIEAHATDPTFSTMQRLLRSCGFELVAIRTTRSRRPLLAELATAWSPAGSATGSPELHWTQWRTLLDRLALHPELVPEAIYVPPPPAGHRVIDTLLAGVAEKLADDAGLLRPSWTETVPELDVAFTPPTRRHRPVPPQLASRGVMIDTESLFRSKSKVGV
;
A
#
# COMPACT_ATOMS: atom_id res chain seq x y z
N MET A 1 -10.29 -38.31 10.76
CA MET A 1 -9.15 -37.42 11.09
C MET A 1 -9.34 -36.15 10.27
N SER A 2 -9.97 -35.13 10.89
CA SER A 2 -10.29 -33.86 10.24
C SER A 2 -9.22 -32.86 10.59
N LEU A 3 -8.46 -32.40 9.58
CA LEU A 3 -7.55 -31.27 9.70
C LEU A 3 -8.35 -29.99 9.31
N THR A 4 -8.92 -29.35 10.32
CA THR A 4 -9.43 -27.98 10.18
C THR A 4 -8.24 -27.04 10.17
N GLY A 5 -7.83 -26.63 8.96
CA GLY A 5 -6.90 -25.52 8.79
C GLY A 5 -7.60 -24.23 9.20
N ASP A 6 -7.14 -23.66 10.30
CA ASP A 6 -7.56 -22.36 10.82
C ASP A 6 -7.11 -21.27 9.84
N ALA A 7 -8.01 -20.88 8.94
CA ALA A 7 -7.81 -19.72 8.07
C ALA A 7 -7.91 -18.48 8.96
N ALA A 8 -6.78 -17.95 9.38
CA ALA A 8 -6.71 -16.70 10.12
C ALA A 8 -7.53 -15.62 9.41
N SER A 9 -8.57 -15.15 10.09
CA SER A 9 -9.50 -14.15 9.58
C SER A 9 -8.74 -12.88 9.15
N PRO A 10 -9.00 -12.32 7.96
CA PRO A 10 -8.36 -11.08 7.51
C PRO A 10 -8.56 -9.89 8.47
N CYS A 11 -9.56 -9.97 9.35
CA CYS A 11 -9.77 -8.99 10.42
C CYS A 11 -8.68 -9.00 11.50
N ALA A 12 -8.07 -10.17 11.78
CA ALA A 12 -6.99 -10.28 12.76
C ALA A 12 -5.71 -9.57 12.30
N TYR A 13 -5.43 -9.59 11.00
CA TYR A 13 -4.28 -8.87 10.42
C TYR A 13 -4.44 -7.34 10.48
N MET A 14 -5.65 -6.81 10.29
CA MET A 14 -5.90 -5.36 10.38
C MET A 14 -5.74 -4.81 11.80
N LEU A 15 -6.11 -5.55 12.83
CA LEU A 15 -5.93 -5.13 14.23
C LEU A 15 -4.46 -5.13 14.65
N THR A 16 -3.67 -6.06 14.12
CA THR A 16 -2.22 -6.17 14.42
C THR A 16 -1.41 -5.01 13.81
N LEU A 17 -1.84 -4.42 12.69
CA LEU A 17 -1.15 -3.30 12.02
C LEU A 17 -1.31 -1.94 12.73
N MET A 18 -2.28 -1.82 13.64
CA MET A 18 -2.55 -0.55 14.36
C MET A 18 -1.97 -0.53 15.79
N ASP A 19 -1.31 -1.60 16.22
CA ASP A 19 -0.77 -1.79 17.55
C ASP A 19 0.71 -1.37 17.61
N ALA A 20 1.12 -0.79 18.73
CA ALA A 20 2.50 -0.34 18.97
C ALA A 20 3.51 -1.49 18.83
N ALA A 21 3.14 -2.70 19.25
CA ALA A 21 3.98 -3.89 19.13
C ALA A 21 4.21 -4.27 17.66
N ALA A 22 3.14 -4.35 16.88
CA ALA A 22 3.21 -4.67 15.46
C ALA A 22 3.95 -3.60 14.66
N LEU A 23 3.70 -2.30 14.96
CA LEU A 23 4.44 -1.20 14.33
C LEU A 23 5.94 -1.28 14.61
N THR A 24 6.32 -1.54 15.88
CA THR A 24 7.73 -1.68 16.28
C THR A 24 8.39 -2.86 15.59
N TYR A 25 7.74 -4.02 15.59
CA TYR A 25 8.22 -5.23 14.94
C TYR A 25 8.42 -5.04 13.43
N ASN A 26 7.42 -4.49 12.73
CA ASN A 26 7.47 -4.29 11.29
C ASN A 26 8.53 -3.24 10.90
N ALA A 27 8.62 -2.12 11.63
CA ALA A 27 9.61 -1.09 11.39
C ALA A 27 11.05 -1.63 11.59
N LYS A 28 11.26 -2.40 12.66
CA LYS A 28 12.54 -3.05 12.90
C LYS A 28 12.89 -4.05 11.80
N ARG A 29 11.95 -4.90 11.41
CA ARG A 29 12.15 -5.89 10.33
C ARG A 29 12.53 -5.21 9.01
N SER A 30 11.83 -4.16 8.64
CA SER A 30 12.09 -3.39 7.41
C SER A 30 13.44 -2.67 7.43
N SER A 31 13.86 -2.18 8.60
CA SER A 31 15.16 -1.49 8.74
C SER A 31 16.37 -2.43 8.75
N GLY A 32 16.17 -3.74 8.97
CA GLY A 32 17.25 -4.72 9.11
C GLY A 32 18.17 -4.50 10.33
N ARG A 33 17.81 -3.58 11.24
CA ARG A 33 18.65 -3.15 12.37
C ARG A 33 18.50 -4.07 13.58
N SER A 34 19.57 -4.21 14.36
CA SER A 34 19.55 -4.96 15.62
C SER A 34 18.83 -4.18 16.73
N TYR A 35 18.26 -4.88 17.71
CA TYR A 35 17.67 -4.25 18.90
C TYR A 35 18.61 -3.29 19.61
N ARG A 36 19.91 -3.63 19.68
CA ARG A 36 20.93 -2.82 20.34
C ARG A 36 21.17 -1.50 19.60
N ALA A 37 21.23 -1.55 18.27
CA ALA A 37 21.40 -0.35 17.44
C ALA A 37 20.19 0.55 17.53
N LEU A 38 18.96 0.00 17.44
CA LEU A 38 17.73 0.76 17.59
C LEU A 38 17.57 1.39 18.98
N ALA A 39 17.91 0.64 20.02
CA ALA A 39 17.86 1.11 21.40
C ALA A 39 18.79 2.31 21.62
N CYS A 40 20.01 2.23 21.09
CA CYS A 40 21.01 3.29 21.15
C CYS A 40 20.50 4.55 20.44
N ASP A 41 20.05 4.45 19.20
CA ASP A 41 19.60 5.58 18.39
C ASP A 41 18.30 6.20 18.91
N ALA A 42 17.38 5.38 19.39
CA ALA A 42 16.12 5.84 19.98
C ALA A 42 16.26 6.36 21.41
N GLY A 43 17.43 6.18 22.05
CA GLY A 43 17.66 6.55 23.45
C GLY A 43 16.74 5.80 24.42
N VAL A 44 16.52 4.49 24.20
CA VAL A 44 15.73 3.61 25.07
C VAL A 44 16.52 2.36 25.42
N ALA A 45 16.12 1.65 26.47
CA ALA A 45 16.72 0.34 26.75
C ALA A 45 16.27 -0.72 25.73
N ALA A 46 17.16 -1.64 25.34
CA ALA A 46 16.80 -2.73 24.42
C ALA A 46 15.65 -3.59 24.97
N SER A 47 15.60 -3.78 26.32
CA SER A 47 14.50 -4.46 27.00
C SER A 47 13.16 -3.74 26.85
N THR A 48 13.16 -2.42 26.66
CA THR A 48 11.93 -1.65 26.40
C THR A 48 11.34 -2.05 25.05
N ILE A 49 12.17 -2.19 24.01
CA ILE A 49 11.71 -2.59 22.67
C ILE A 49 11.10 -4.00 22.73
N THR A 50 11.78 -4.96 23.36
CA THR A 50 11.25 -6.32 23.48
C THR A 50 9.96 -6.39 24.31
N ARG A 51 9.79 -5.53 25.33
CA ARG A 51 8.56 -5.46 26.12
C ARG A 51 7.41 -4.84 25.34
N ILE A 52 7.67 -3.87 24.47
CA ILE A 52 6.66 -3.32 23.55
C ILE A 52 6.21 -4.41 22.57
N GLU A 53 7.14 -5.11 21.93
CA GLU A 53 6.81 -6.19 20.98
C GLU A 53 6.06 -7.35 21.64
N ALA A 54 6.31 -7.61 22.93
CA ALA A 54 5.60 -8.62 23.71
C ALA A 54 4.29 -8.13 24.34
N HIS A 55 3.80 -6.94 24.00
CA HIS A 55 2.62 -6.29 24.60
C HIS A 55 2.70 -6.10 26.12
N ALA A 56 3.90 -6.20 26.69
CA ALA A 56 4.12 -6.06 28.14
C ALA A 56 4.23 -4.59 28.59
N THR A 57 4.31 -3.65 27.65
CA THR A 57 4.38 -2.21 27.93
C THR A 57 3.81 -1.45 26.74
N ASP A 58 2.91 -0.50 27.05
CA ASP A 58 2.42 0.46 26.07
C ASP A 58 3.37 1.68 26.06
N PRO A 59 4.05 1.97 24.92
CA PRO A 59 4.99 3.07 24.85
C PRO A 59 4.28 4.40 24.78
N THR A 60 4.89 5.45 25.34
CA THR A 60 4.43 6.81 25.12
C THR A 60 4.60 7.19 23.65
N PHE A 61 3.81 8.16 23.17
CA PHE A 61 3.91 8.69 21.81
C PHE A 61 5.34 9.11 21.45
N SER A 62 6.03 9.80 22.37
CA SER A 62 7.41 10.24 22.17
C SER A 62 8.40 9.07 22.05
N THR A 63 8.17 7.99 22.78
CA THR A 63 8.97 6.76 22.67
C THR A 63 8.75 6.09 21.33
N MET A 64 7.49 5.94 20.89
CA MET A 64 7.17 5.40 19.56
C MET A 64 7.78 6.23 18.43
N GLN A 65 7.65 7.56 18.51
CA GLN A 65 8.21 8.46 17.50
C GLN A 65 9.73 8.29 17.35
N ARG A 66 10.46 8.19 18.47
CA ARG A 66 11.93 7.98 18.45
C ARG A 66 12.30 6.60 17.89
N LEU A 67 11.59 5.55 18.29
CA LEU A 67 11.81 4.20 17.79
C LEU A 67 11.56 4.13 16.28
N LEU A 68 10.46 4.66 15.79
CA LEU A 68 10.14 4.65 14.37
C LEU A 68 11.13 5.48 13.56
N ARG A 69 11.53 6.67 14.03
CA ARG A 69 12.58 7.48 13.37
C ARG A 69 13.90 6.73 13.26
N SER A 70 14.32 6.00 14.29
CA SER A 70 15.54 5.19 14.24
C SER A 70 15.46 4.04 13.22
N CYS A 71 14.26 3.64 12.81
CA CYS A 71 14.02 2.68 11.73
C CYS A 71 13.82 3.34 10.36
N GLY A 72 13.84 4.68 10.25
CA GLY A 72 13.56 5.42 9.02
C GLY A 72 12.10 5.69 8.76
N PHE A 73 11.22 5.55 9.78
CA PHE A 73 9.78 5.84 9.68
C PHE A 73 9.42 7.15 10.40
N GLU A 74 8.36 7.79 9.95
CA GLU A 74 7.73 8.92 10.63
C GLU A 74 6.31 8.60 11.08
N LEU A 75 5.95 9.06 12.30
CA LEU A 75 4.56 9.07 12.75
C LEU A 75 3.90 10.36 12.29
N VAL A 76 2.89 10.24 11.43
CA VAL A 76 2.12 11.35 10.91
C VAL A 76 0.67 11.23 11.40
N ALA A 77 0.13 12.31 11.99
CA ALA A 77 -1.29 12.39 12.28
C ALA A 77 -2.03 12.84 11.02
N ILE A 78 -2.83 11.95 10.44
CA ILE A 78 -3.64 12.25 9.26
C ILE A 78 -5.07 12.59 9.74
N ARG A 79 -5.59 13.75 9.32
CA ARG A 79 -6.97 14.13 9.60
C ARG A 79 -7.92 13.23 8.83
N THR A 80 -8.50 12.25 9.50
CA THR A 80 -9.56 11.43 8.90
C THR A 80 -10.88 12.20 8.95
N THR A 81 -11.31 12.76 7.83
CA THR A 81 -12.71 13.16 7.73
C THR A 81 -13.56 11.89 7.71
N ARG A 82 -14.67 11.86 8.44
CA ARG A 82 -15.65 10.76 8.41
C ARG A 82 -16.27 10.55 7.00
N SER A 83 -15.95 11.40 6.06
CA SER A 83 -16.32 11.32 4.66
C SER A 83 -15.36 10.35 3.97
N ARG A 84 -15.92 9.23 3.53
CA ARG A 84 -15.38 8.18 2.65
C ARG A 84 -13.89 8.33 2.30
N ARG A 85 -13.05 7.58 3.01
CA ARG A 85 -11.60 7.57 2.82
C ARG A 85 -11.28 7.09 1.41
N PRO A 86 -10.42 7.78 0.66
CA PRO A 86 -10.00 7.31 -0.66
C PRO A 86 -9.01 6.14 -0.47
N LEU A 87 -9.52 4.94 -0.31
CA LEU A 87 -8.69 3.75 -0.16
C LEU A 87 -8.55 3.05 -1.51
N LEU A 88 -7.37 2.53 -1.82
CA LEU A 88 -7.19 1.64 -2.98
C LEU A 88 -8.14 0.43 -2.93
N ALA A 89 -8.57 0.03 -1.74
CA ALA A 89 -9.59 -0.98 -1.54
C ALA A 89 -10.90 -0.71 -2.32
N GLU A 90 -11.25 0.56 -2.56
CA GLU A 90 -12.42 0.91 -3.37
C GLU A 90 -12.27 0.49 -4.84
N LEU A 91 -11.05 0.39 -5.33
CA LEU A 91 -10.76 0.00 -6.70
C LEU A 91 -10.76 -1.52 -6.91
N ALA A 92 -10.73 -2.31 -5.83
CA ALA A 92 -10.80 -3.77 -5.93
C ALA A 92 -12.10 -4.27 -6.60
N THR A 93 -13.15 -3.47 -6.56
CA THR A 93 -14.44 -3.74 -7.22
C THR A 93 -14.69 -2.87 -8.46
N ALA A 94 -13.73 -2.01 -8.83
CA ALA A 94 -13.87 -1.06 -9.95
C ALA A 94 -13.53 -1.70 -11.31
N TRP A 95 -14.08 -2.88 -11.56
CA TRP A 95 -13.91 -3.64 -12.80
C TRP A 95 -15.11 -4.56 -13.05
N SER A 96 -15.24 -5.04 -14.26
CA SER A 96 -16.21 -6.09 -14.64
C SER A 96 -15.53 -7.14 -15.52
N PRO A 97 -15.98 -8.40 -15.50
CA PRO A 97 -15.53 -9.39 -16.47
C PRO A 97 -15.95 -8.93 -17.87
N ALA A 98 -14.96 -8.86 -18.77
CA ALA A 98 -15.28 -8.57 -20.16
C ALA A 98 -16.13 -9.72 -20.74
N GLY A 99 -17.17 -9.36 -21.48
CA GLY A 99 -18.03 -10.32 -22.17
C GLY A 99 -17.38 -11.10 -23.33
N SER A 100 -16.06 -11.01 -23.47
CA SER A 100 -15.28 -11.66 -24.51
C SER A 100 -14.62 -12.94 -24.02
N ALA A 101 -14.40 -13.90 -24.92
CA ALA A 101 -13.77 -15.20 -24.67
C ALA A 101 -12.32 -15.14 -24.09
N THR A 102 -11.74 -13.97 -23.98
CA THR A 102 -10.37 -13.76 -23.49
C THR A 102 -10.24 -13.60 -21.98
N GLY A 103 -11.36 -13.48 -21.25
CA GLY A 103 -11.33 -13.34 -19.77
C GLY A 103 -10.60 -12.08 -19.25
N SER A 104 -10.27 -11.13 -20.11
CA SER A 104 -9.62 -9.89 -19.72
C SER A 104 -10.58 -9.00 -18.92
N PRO A 105 -10.14 -8.35 -17.80
CA PRO A 105 -11.01 -7.48 -17.04
C PRO A 105 -11.24 -6.14 -17.77
N GLU A 106 -12.45 -5.62 -17.69
CA GLU A 106 -12.77 -4.26 -18.11
C GLU A 106 -12.72 -3.33 -16.92
N LEU A 107 -11.83 -2.34 -16.97
CA LEU A 107 -11.64 -1.38 -15.88
C LEU A 107 -12.70 -0.29 -15.93
N HIS A 108 -13.26 0.04 -14.79
CA HIS A 108 -14.15 1.21 -14.63
C HIS A 108 -13.30 2.50 -14.53
N TRP A 109 -12.77 2.94 -15.66
CA TRP A 109 -11.80 4.04 -15.77
C TRP A 109 -12.19 5.32 -15.02
N THR A 110 -13.48 5.65 -14.98
CA THR A 110 -13.97 6.81 -14.24
C THR A 110 -13.70 6.69 -12.75
N GLN A 111 -13.93 5.52 -12.15
CA GLN A 111 -13.68 5.28 -10.72
C GLN A 111 -12.18 5.33 -10.42
N TRP A 112 -11.35 4.67 -11.24
CA TRP A 112 -9.90 4.70 -11.11
C TRP A 112 -9.36 6.12 -11.15
N ARG A 113 -9.73 6.89 -12.17
CA ARG A 113 -9.28 8.28 -12.33
C ARG A 113 -9.76 9.19 -11.21
N THR A 114 -11.03 9.06 -10.80
CA THR A 114 -11.59 9.89 -9.71
C THR A 114 -10.81 9.71 -8.41
N LEU A 115 -10.46 8.46 -8.05
CA LEU A 115 -9.67 8.19 -6.86
C LEU A 115 -8.24 8.74 -6.99
N LEU A 116 -7.58 8.45 -8.11
CA LEU A 116 -6.19 8.84 -8.34
C LEU A 116 -6.04 10.36 -8.48
N ASP A 117 -6.98 11.04 -9.16
CA ASP A 117 -7.04 12.51 -9.23
C ASP A 117 -7.21 13.10 -7.82
N ARG A 118 -8.04 12.49 -6.98
CA ARG A 118 -8.23 12.93 -5.59
C ARG A 118 -6.94 12.80 -4.77
N LEU A 119 -6.22 11.68 -4.91
CA LEU A 119 -4.93 11.49 -4.24
C LEU A 119 -3.86 12.45 -4.76
N ALA A 120 -3.89 12.79 -6.05
CA ALA A 120 -3.00 13.78 -6.64
C ALA A 120 -3.26 15.20 -6.13
N LEU A 121 -4.53 15.54 -5.85
CA LEU A 121 -4.92 16.83 -5.25
C LEU A 121 -4.66 16.90 -3.74
N HIS A 122 -4.67 15.75 -3.08
CA HIS A 122 -4.53 15.59 -1.63
C HIS A 122 -3.43 14.56 -1.29
N PRO A 123 -2.14 14.91 -1.52
CA PRO A 123 -1.02 13.99 -1.30
C PRO A 123 -0.92 13.49 0.16
N GLU A 124 -1.44 14.26 1.10
CA GLU A 124 -1.52 13.88 2.52
C GLU A 124 -2.38 12.64 2.78
N LEU A 125 -3.23 12.26 1.85
CA LEU A 125 -4.08 11.06 1.94
C LEU A 125 -3.39 9.80 1.37
N VAL A 126 -2.30 9.96 0.64
CA VAL A 126 -1.60 8.83 -0.02
C VAL A 126 -1.18 7.76 0.98
N PRO A 127 -0.56 8.06 2.14
CA PRO A 127 -0.15 7.02 3.09
C PRO A 127 -1.34 6.16 3.54
N GLU A 128 -2.46 6.78 3.91
CA GLU A 128 -3.65 6.04 4.34
C GLU A 128 -4.23 5.19 3.20
N ALA A 129 -4.22 5.72 1.98
CA ALA A 129 -4.77 5.04 0.82
C ALA A 129 -4.02 3.77 0.42
N ILE A 130 -2.68 3.75 0.59
CA ILE A 130 -1.82 2.68 0.07
C ILE A 130 -1.40 1.66 1.13
N TYR A 131 -1.27 2.04 2.41
CA TYR A 131 -0.76 1.12 3.43
C TYR A 131 -1.81 0.11 3.94
N VAL A 132 -3.09 0.38 3.71
CA VAL A 132 -4.15 -0.60 3.98
C VAL A 132 -4.25 -1.54 2.78
N PRO A 133 -3.96 -2.85 2.95
CA PRO A 133 -4.07 -3.79 1.84
C PRO A 133 -5.52 -3.86 1.35
N PRO A 134 -5.77 -3.78 0.04
CA PRO A 134 -7.09 -3.96 -0.51
C PRO A 134 -7.55 -5.43 -0.33
N PRO A 135 -8.85 -5.69 -0.22
CA PRO A 135 -9.36 -7.05 -0.30
C PRO A 135 -9.02 -7.62 -1.69
N PRO A 136 -8.83 -8.95 -1.81
CA PRO A 136 -8.65 -9.58 -3.10
C PRO A 136 -9.77 -9.21 -4.06
N ALA A 137 -9.42 -8.72 -5.25
CA ALA A 137 -10.40 -8.34 -6.27
C ALA A 137 -11.05 -9.56 -6.96
N GLY A 138 -10.52 -10.76 -6.71
CA GLY A 138 -10.96 -11.98 -7.37
C GLY A 138 -10.46 -12.11 -8.81
N HIS A 139 -9.58 -11.20 -9.24
CA HIS A 139 -8.97 -11.23 -10.57
C HIS A 139 -7.50 -10.80 -10.51
N ARG A 140 -6.60 -11.70 -10.93
CA ARG A 140 -5.14 -11.52 -10.81
C ARG A 140 -4.63 -10.20 -11.42
N VAL A 141 -5.13 -9.80 -12.59
CA VAL A 141 -4.74 -8.53 -13.23
C VAL A 141 -5.09 -7.32 -12.35
N ILE A 142 -6.24 -7.34 -11.69
CA ILE A 142 -6.69 -6.24 -10.84
C ILE A 142 -5.85 -6.17 -9.56
N ASP A 143 -5.59 -7.31 -8.92
CA ASP A 143 -4.74 -7.36 -7.72
C ASP A 143 -3.32 -6.86 -8.04
N THR A 144 -2.74 -7.30 -9.18
CA THR A 144 -1.43 -6.86 -9.64
C THR A 144 -1.41 -5.37 -10.01
N LEU A 145 -2.48 -4.86 -10.65
CA LEU A 145 -2.63 -3.43 -10.95
C LEU A 145 -2.69 -2.59 -9.68
N LEU A 146 -3.46 -3.02 -8.68
CA LEU A 146 -3.54 -2.33 -7.37
C LEU A 146 -2.17 -2.24 -6.70
N ALA A 147 -1.39 -3.34 -6.72
CA ALA A 147 -0.05 -3.36 -6.17
C ALA A 147 0.88 -2.38 -6.90
N GLY A 148 0.89 -2.40 -8.24
CA GLY A 148 1.72 -1.48 -9.04
C GLY A 148 1.33 0.01 -8.85
N VAL A 149 0.04 0.30 -8.70
CA VAL A 149 -0.44 1.66 -8.40
C VAL A 149 -0.01 2.10 -7.00
N ALA A 150 -0.09 1.21 -6.00
CA ALA A 150 0.37 1.51 -4.64
C ALA A 150 1.86 1.82 -4.60
N GLU A 151 2.67 1.04 -5.31
CA GLU A 151 4.12 1.28 -5.42
C GLU A 151 4.44 2.61 -6.10
N LYS A 152 3.73 2.92 -7.20
CA LYS A 152 3.91 4.19 -7.89
C LYS A 152 3.54 5.37 -6.99
N LEU A 153 2.42 5.31 -6.30
CA LEU A 153 2.01 6.36 -5.38
C LEU A 153 3.00 6.54 -4.22
N ALA A 154 3.56 5.43 -3.71
CA ALA A 154 4.60 5.47 -2.68
C ALA A 154 5.86 6.15 -3.21
N ASP A 155 6.37 5.72 -4.37
CA ASP A 155 7.58 6.27 -4.98
C ASP A 155 7.41 7.77 -5.31
N ASP A 156 6.25 8.18 -5.87
CA ASP A 156 5.96 9.57 -6.19
C ASP A 156 5.88 10.47 -4.95
N ALA A 157 5.47 9.90 -3.82
CA ALA A 157 5.38 10.60 -2.53
C ALA A 157 6.66 10.50 -1.68
N GLY A 158 7.70 9.82 -2.15
CA GLY A 158 8.93 9.56 -1.38
C GLY A 158 8.70 8.67 -0.16
N LEU A 159 7.72 7.78 -0.20
CA LEU A 159 7.35 6.85 0.86
C LEU A 159 7.94 5.46 0.60
N LEU A 160 8.08 4.67 1.66
CA LEU A 160 8.36 3.25 1.49
C LEU A 160 7.18 2.54 0.82
N ARG A 161 7.48 1.61 -0.07
CA ARG A 161 6.45 0.79 -0.70
C ARG A 161 5.74 -0.07 0.36
N PRO A 162 4.42 -0.22 0.26
CA PRO A 162 3.66 -1.04 1.21
C PRO A 162 4.09 -2.52 1.14
N SER A 163 4.35 -3.15 2.28
CA SER A 163 4.83 -4.54 2.33
C SER A 163 3.85 -5.55 1.71
N TRP A 164 2.55 -5.25 1.71
CA TRP A 164 1.56 -6.14 1.09
C TRP A 164 1.75 -6.28 -0.43
N THR A 165 2.37 -5.30 -1.10
CA THR A 165 2.62 -5.37 -2.56
C THR A 165 3.60 -6.49 -2.91
N GLU A 166 4.50 -6.85 -2.00
CA GLU A 166 5.47 -7.95 -2.18
C GLU A 166 4.79 -9.33 -2.24
N THR A 167 3.60 -9.46 -1.63
CA THR A 167 2.86 -10.72 -1.62
C THR A 167 2.00 -10.92 -2.88
N VAL A 168 1.84 -9.87 -3.68
CA VAL A 168 1.08 -9.92 -4.93
C VAL A 168 2.01 -10.29 -6.08
N PRO A 169 1.83 -11.45 -6.74
CA PRO A 169 2.71 -11.90 -7.81
C PRO A 169 2.58 -11.02 -9.06
N GLU A 170 3.65 -10.98 -9.83
CA GLU A 170 3.65 -10.41 -11.18
C GLU A 170 2.80 -11.26 -12.14
N LEU A 171 2.41 -10.68 -13.27
CA LEU A 171 1.65 -11.40 -14.29
C LEU A 171 2.60 -12.25 -15.16
N ASP A 172 2.26 -13.52 -15.38
CA ASP A 172 3.01 -14.40 -16.29
C ASP A 172 2.87 -13.95 -17.75
N VAL A 173 1.71 -13.38 -18.08
CA VAL A 173 1.40 -12.82 -19.41
C VAL A 173 1.03 -11.35 -19.20
N ALA A 174 1.72 -10.47 -19.90
CA ALA A 174 1.50 -9.04 -19.79
C ALA A 174 0.05 -8.65 -20.16
N PHE A 175 -0.60 -7.90 -19.31
CA PHE A 175 -1.91 -7.30 -19.57
C PHE A 175 -1.74 -5.95 -20.26
N THR A 176 -2.29 -5.83 -21.46
CA THR A 176 -2.33 -4.59 -22.23
C THR A 176 -3.77 -4.23 -22.55
N PRO A 177 -4.33 -3.16 -21.99
CA PRO A 177 -5.67 -2.73 -22.36
C PRO A 177 -5.67 -2.22 -23.82
N PRO A 178 -6.81 -2.29 -24.53
CA PRO A 178 -6.93 -1.79 -25.89
C PRO A 178 -6.76 -0.26 -25.90
N THR A 179 -5.55 0.23 -26.12
CA THR A 179 -5.25 1.64 -26.28
C THR A 179 -4.84 1.95 -27.70
N ARG A 180 -5.20 3.13 -28.19
CA ARG A 180 -4.85 3.57 -29.56
C ARG A 180 -3.51 4.31 -29.64
N ARG A 181 -2.81 4.55 -28.51
CA ARG A 181 -1.56 5.34 -28.46
C ARG A 181 -0.54 4.64 -27.59
N HIS A 182 0.68 4.51 -28.09
CA HIS A 182 1.84 4.11 -27.31
C HIS A 182 2.28 5.28 -26.44
N ARG A 183 2.09 5.15 -25.13
CA ARG A 183 2.49 6.12 -24.13
C ARG A 183 3.38 5.45 -23.09
N PRO A 184 4.22 6.20 -22.37
CA PRO A 184 5.09 5.62 -21.36
C PRO A 184 4.28 4.97 -20.23
N VAL A 185 4.63 3.73 -19.92
CA VAL A 185 4.09 2.96 -18.81
C VAL A 185 4.96 3.22 -17.58
N PRO A 186 4.37 3.45 -16.40
CA PRO A 186 5.13 3.56 -15.17
C PRO A 186 5.98 2.30 -14.92
N PRO A 187 7.25 2.44 -14.49
CA PRO A 187 8.12 1.28 -14.27
C PRO A 187 7.54 0.29 -13.24
N GLN A 188 6.82 0.77 -12.23
CA GLN A 188 6.16 -0.06 -11.22
C GLN A 188 5.07 -0.96 -11.82
N LEU A 189 4.35 -0.48 -12.83
CA LEU A 189 3.35 -1.26 -13.53
C LEU A 189 4.00 -2.20 -14.56
N ALA A 190 4.99 -1.69 -15.30
CA ALA A 190 5.70 -2.48 -16.30
C ALA A 190 6.41 -3.69 -15.69
N SER A 191 7.08 -3.52 -14.54
CA SER A 191 7.75 -4.62 -13.83
C SER A 191 6.77 -5.73 -13.40
N ARG A 192 5.52 -5.38 -13.17
CA ARG A 192 4.46 -6.32 -12.80
C ARG A 192 3.70 -6.92 -14.00
N GLY A 193 4.12 -6.61 -15.23
CA GLY A 193 3.44 -7.07 -16.45
C GLY A 193 2.13 -6.34 -16.74
N VAL A 194 1.89 -5.15 -16.16
CA VAL A 194 0.69 -4.35 -16.42
C VAL A 194 1.06 -3.17 -17.33
N MET A 195 0.65 -3.25 -18.60
CA MET A 195 1.00 -2.27 -19.64
C MET A 195 -0.06 -1.17 -19.78
N ILE A 196 -0.32 -0.47 -18.68
CA ILE A 196 -1.23 0.68 -18.65
C ILE A 196 -0.41 1.96 -18.58
N ASP A 197 -0.64 2.89 -19.51
CA ASP A 197 0.09 4.14 -19.56
C ASP A 197 -0.29 5.11 -18.42
N THR A 198 0.64 6.01 -18.10
CA THR A 198 0.47 6.98 -17.02
C THR A 198 -0.77 7.87 -17.20
N GLU A 199 -1.04 8.32 -18.41
CA GLU A 199 -2.17 9.27 -18.65
C GLU A 199 -3.54 8.58 -18.64
N SER A 200 -3.59 7.27 -18.80
CA SER A 200 -4.83 6.50 -18.64
C SER A 200 -5.28 6.43 -17.19
N LEU A 201 -4.33 6.36 -16.24
CA LEU A 201 -4.60 6.28 -14.80
C LEU A 201 -4.50 7.65 -14.12
N PHE A 202 -3.47 8.43 -14.46
CA PHE A 202 -3.15 9.68 -13.79
C PHE A 202 -3.29 10.83 -14.80
N ARG A 203 -4.13 11.81 -14.52
CA ARG A 203 -4.17 13.00 -15.38
C ARG A 203 -2.84 13.75 -15.28
N SER A 204 -2.20 13.98 -16.41
CA SER A 204 -1.08 14.93 -16.45
C SER A 204 -1.57 16.25 -15.89
N LYS A 205 -0.86 16.82 -14.91
CA LYS A 205 -1.05 18.22 -14.54
C LYS A 205 -0.82 19.02 -15.82
N SER A 206 -1.89 19.37 -16.54
CA SER A 206 -1.79 20.35 -17.62
C SER A 206 -1.07 21.55 -17.04
N LYS A 207 0.05 21.95 -17.67
CA LYS A 207 0.71 23.21 -17.38
C LYS A 207 -0.39 24.27 -17.47
N VAL A 208 -0.94 24.68 -16.33
CA VAL A 208 -1.70 25.92 -16.24
C VAL A 208 -0.67 26.97 -16.53
N GLY A 209 -0.76 27.55 -17.73
CA GLY A 209 0.11 28.64 -18.19
C GLY A 209 0.02 29.78 -17.19
N VAL A 210 1.19 30.30 -16.86
CA VAL A 210 1.41 31.59 -16.27
C VAL A 210 1.00 32.65 -17.30
#